data_6053014f498e1d48f4cbd21706b59d85
#
_entry.id   6053014f498e1d48f4cbd21706b59d85
#
_cell.length_a   1.000
_cell.length_b   1.000
_cell.length_c   1.000
_cell.angle_alpha   90.00
_cell.angle_beta   90.00
_cell.angle_gamma   90.00
#
_symmetry.space_group_name_H-M   'P 1'
#
loop_
_entity.id
_entity.type
_entity.pdbx_description
1 polymer ?
#
loop_
_entity_poly.entity_id
_entity_poly.type
_entity_poly.pdbx_seq_one_letter_code
_entity_poly.pdbx_strand_id
1 'polypeptide(L)'
;MVASAYINRAVMGVFMITLAVILLIAIGERFTHFLEKAALGQIPSSTVLRVVALRLPEILQLVVPFALYFALLLGLGRLYASQEMVVLQTAGMAPSQILRWLSPTVLGLALAVAALSLWLTPYARQSLEHHLEQSSQSIGFAIFRPGVFHSQDGGRRVTYAEGTSSDGNRIDNVFVSWTDDTGEHTTIWAANGEKSHTTDEQPVLSLFNGHRYIGKPGQHRQQIASFAELHIPLEPVLLTADNLPLEAVATSQLSSNPKQLAELHWRMALPLFLLITAVLAVANATVPP
;
A
#
# COMPACT_ATOMS: atom_id res chain seq x y z
N MET A 1 10.03 -24.80 34.70
CA MET A 1 9.22 -25.11 33.50
C MET A 1 7.76 -24.67 33.62
N VAL A 2 7.06 -24.88 34.75
CA VAL A 2 5.63 -24.49 34.87
C VAL A 2 5.43 -22.97 34.82
N ALA A 3 6.23 -22.19 35.55
CA ALA A 3 6.08 -20.71 35.57
C ALA A 3 6.38 -20.03 34.22
N SER A 4 7.35 -20.52 33.45
CA SER A 4 7.64 -19.97 32.12
C SER A 4 6.49 -20.22 31.13
N ALA A 5 5.90 -21.42 31.15
CA ALA A 5 4.75 -21.75 30.31
C ALA A 5 3.52 -20.93 30.72
N TYR A 6 3.31 -20.70 32.01
CA TYR A 6 2.23 -19.88 32.53
C TYR A 6 2.33 -18.41 32.04
N ILE A 7 3.50 -17.78 32.24
CA ILE A 7 3.72 -16.38 31.79
C ILE A 7 3.58 -16.26 30.27
N ASN A 8 4.18 -17.18 29.50
CA ASN A 8 4.03 -17.17 28.04
C ASN A 8 2.57 -17.30 27.61
N ARG A 9 1.79 -18.18 28.23
CA ARG A 9 0.37 -18.36 27.90
C ARG A 9 -0.44 -17.11 28.25
N ALA A 10 -0.17 -16.48 29.40
CA ALA A 10 -0.84 -15.25 29.82
C ALA A 10 -0.56 -14.10 28.84
N VAL A 11 0.72 -13.87 28.48
CA VAL A 11 1.13 -12.85 27.53
C VAL A 11 0.57 -13.14 26.13
N MET A 12 0.64 -14.39 25.66
CA MET A 12 0.15 -14.78 24.34
C MET A 12 -1.39 -14.62 24.21
N GLY A 13 -2.13 -14.88 25.29
CA GLY A 13 -3.58 -14.61 25.32
C GLY A 13 -3.90 -13.13 25.14
N VAL A 14 -3.20 -12.24 25.83
CA VAL A 14 -3.33 -10.78 25.66
C VAL A 14 -2.86 -10.36 24.27
N PHE A 15 -1.75 -10.94 23.77
CA PHE A 15 -1.23 -10.66 22.44
C PHE A 15 -2.26 -10.94 21.36
N MET A 16 -2.92 -12.09 21.38
CA MET A 16 -3.93 -12.44 20.37
C MET A 16 -5.11 -11.46 20.38
N ILE A 17 -5.56 -11.04 21.55
CA ILE A 17 -6.65 -10.06 21.67
C ILE A 17 -6.19 -8.69 21.14
N THR A 18 -5.02 -8.22 21.58
CA THR A 18 -4.47 -6.93 21.16
C THR A 18 -4.19 -6.89 19.66
N LEU A 19 -3.60 -7.98 19.13
CA LEU A 19 -3.36 -8.14 17.69
C LEU A 19 -4.68 -8.07 16.90
N ALA A 20 -5.71 -8.81 17.35
CA ALA A 20 -7.00 -8.81 16.67
C ALA A 20 -7.66 -7.42 16.64
N VAL A 21 -7.60 -6.68 17.76
CA VAL A 21 -8.16 -5.32 17.85
C VAL A 21 -7.42 -4.35 16.93
N ILE A 22 -6.08 -4.31 17.02
CA ILE A 22 -5.29 -3.38 16.20
C ILE A 22 -5.39 -3.74 14.72
N LEU A 23 -5.38 -5.04 14.39
CA LEU A 23 -5.52 -5.52 13.01
C LEU A 23 -6.90 -5.17 12.43
N LEU A 24 -7.98 -5.30 13.22
CA LEU A 24 -9.32 -4.92 12.79
C LEU A 24 -9.40 -3.43 12.46
N ILE A 25 -8.80 -2.58 13.28
CA ILE A 25 -8.75 -1.12 13.05
C ILE A 25 -7.94 -0.82 11.79
N ALA A 26 -6.75 -1.43 11.63
CA ALA A 26 -5.88 -1.21 10.51
C ALA A 26 -6.49 -1.71 9.17
N ILE A 27 -7.16 -2.86 9.20
CA ILE A 27 -7.90 -3.36 8.01
C ILE A 27 -9.07 -2.45 7.70
N GLY A 28 -9.82 -1.99 8.70
CA GLY A 28 -10.95 -1.09 8.51
C GLY A 28 -10.55 0.23 7.85
N GLU A 29 -9.45 0.83 8.29
CA GLU A 29 -8.88 2.05 7.68
C GLU A 29 -8.51 1.81 6.21
N ARG A 30 -7.78 0.73 5.92
CA ARG A 30 -7.38 0.38 4.55
C ARG A 30 -8.58 0.05 3.67
N PHE A 31 -9.55 -0.68 4.19
CA PHE A 31 -10.77 -1.01 3.46
C PHE A 31 -11.55 0.25 3.07
N THR A 32 -11.73 1.19 4.01
CA THR A 32 -12.39 2.48 3.74
C THR A 32 -11.65 3.27 2.66
N HIS A 33 -10.33 3.35 2.74
CA HIS A 33 -9.52 4.05 1.73
C HIS A 33 -9.65 3.43 0.33
N PHE A 34 -9.64 2.10 0.20
CA PHE A 34 -9.81 1.44 -1.10
C PHE A 34 -11.26 1.50 -1.58
N LEU A 35 -12.24 1.51 -0.67
CA LEU A 35 -13.63 1.70 -1.03
C LEU A 35 -13.88 3.11 -1.59
N GLU A 36 -13.25 4.13 -1.04
CA GLU A 36 -13.25 5.49 -1.57
C GLU A 36 -12.67 5.52 -3.01
N LYS A 37 -11.51 4.90 -3.24
CA LYS A 37 -10.92 4.78 -4.58
C LYS A 37 -11.85 4.06 -5.57
N ALA A 38 -12.53 3.01 -5.11
CA ALA A 38 -13.53 2.32 -5.92
C ALA A 38 -14.77 3.21 -6.17
N ALA A 39 -15.20 3.99 -5.18
CA ALA A 39 -16.28 4.97 -5.33
C ALA A 39 -15.93 6.06 -6.33
N LEU A 40 -14.67 6.48 -6.40
CA LEU A 40 -14.14 7.41 -7.41
C LEU A 40 -13.88 6.76 -8.77
N GLY A 41 -14.12 5.45 -8.93
CA GLY A 41 -13.89 4.72 -10.17
C GLY A 41 -12.43 4.43 -10.53
N GLN A 42 -11.49 4.67 -9.61
CA GLN A 42 -10.06 4.43 -9.84
C GLN A 42 -9.70 2.94 -9.83
N ILE A 43 -10.49 2.12 -9.15
CA ILE A 43 -10.36 0.66 -9.12
C ILE A 43 -11.75 0.00 -9.21
N PRO A 44 -11.88 -1.19 -9.81
CA PRO A 44 -13.12 -1.94 -9.80
C PRO A 44 -13.52 -2.34 -8.37
N SER A 45 -14.79 -2.17 -8.01
CA SER A 45 -15.28 -2.55 -6.67
C SER A 45 -15.08 -4.04 -6.35
N SER A 46 -15.14 -4.90 -7.37
CA SER A 46 -14.87 -6.34 -7.24
C SER A 46 -13.42 -6.66 -6.84
N THR A 47 -12.49 -5.75 -7.05
CA THR A 47 -11.06 -5.94 -6.78
C THR A 47 -10.66 -5.48 -5.37
N VAL A 48 -11.49 -4.68 -4.69
CA VAL A 48 -11.18 -4.08 -3.38
C VAL A 48 -10.76 -5.13 -2.34
N LEU A 49 -11.52 -6.20 -2.22
CA LEU A 49 -11.22 -7.26 -1.24
C LEU A 49 -9.87 -7.94 -1.51
N ARG A 50 -9.56 -8.19 -2.79
CA ARG A 50 -8.26 -8.77 -3.19
C ARG A 50 -7.10 -7.82 -2.89
N VAL A 51 -7.27 -6.53 -3.18
CA VAL A 51 -6.26 -5.49 -2.87
C VAL A 51 -5.99 -5.44 -1.37
N VAL A 52 -7.03 -5.42 -0.53
CA VAL A 52 -6.88 -5.43 0.93
C VAL A 52 -6.19 -6.71 1.40
N ALA A 53 -6.56 -7.87 0.85
CA ALA A 53 -5.92 -9.15 1.22
C ALA A 53 -4.43 -9.19 0.86
N LEU A 54 -4.04 -8.68 -0.31
CA LEU A 54 -2.62 -8.61 -0.72
C LEU A 54 -1.81 -7.58 0.09
N ARG A 55 -2.48 -6.64 0.78
CA ARG A 55 -1.87 -5.68 1.71
C ARG A 55 -1.72 -6.22 3.14
N LEU A 56 -2.34 -7.35 3.47
CA LEU A 56 -2.27 -7.94 4.83
C LEU A 56 -0.84 -8.18 5.32
N PRO A 57 0.11 -8.72 4.55
CA PRO A 57 1.47 -8.93 5.02
C PRO A 57 2.16 -7.63 5.46
N GLU A 58 1.95 -6.55 4.71
CA GLU A 58 2.46 -5.21 5.02
C GLU A 58 1.86 -4.65 6.32
N ILE A 59 0.57 -4.86 6.54
CA ILE A 59 -0.09 -4.44 7.78
C ILE A 59 0.43 -5.26 8.95
N LEU A 60 0.52 -6.58 8.81
CA LEU A 60 0.96 -7.48 9.87
C LEU A 60 2.38 -7.20 10.34
N GLN A 61 3.32 -6.94 9.43
CA GLN A 61 4.72 -6.65 9.81
C GLN A 61 4.86 -5.42 10.71
N LEU A 62 3.93 -4.45 10.60
CA LEU A 62 3.88 -3.26 11.46
C LEU A 62 3.09 -3.52 12.74
N VAL A 63 1.93 -4.17 12.64
CA VAL A 63 1.01 -4.35 13.75
C VAL A 63 1.56 -5.34 14.80
N VAL A 64 2.27 -6.41 14.38
CA VAL A 64 2.78 -7.44 15.30
C VAL A 64 3.75 -6.88 16.36
N PRO A 65 4.76 -6.04 16.03
CA PRO A 65 5.62 -5.43 17.04
C PRO A 65 4.85 -4.58 18.06
N PHE A 66 3.90 -3.75 17.60
CA PHE A 66 3.09 -2.93 18.50
C PHE A 66 2.15 -3.78 19.37
N ALA A 67 1.51 -4.79 18.76
CA ALA A 67 0.64 -5.70 19.51
C ALA A 67 1.43 -6.46 20.59
N LEU A 68 2.65 -6.88 20.30
CA LEU A 68 3.52 -7.54 21.28
C LEU A 68 3.93 -6.57 22.41
N TYR A 69 4.30 -5.34 22.07
CA TYR A 69 4.64 -4.33 23.06
C TYR A 69 3.49 -4.10 24.06
N PHE A 70 2.29 -3.84 23.58
CA PHE A 70 1.12 -3.67 24.43
C PHE A 70 0.74 -4.94 25.18
N ALA A 71 0.88 -6.11 24.55
CA ALA A 71 0.59 -7.38 25.20
C ALA A 71 1.54 -7.68 26.36
N LEU A 72 2.81 -7.35 26.21
CA LEU A 72 3.80 -7.48 27.30
C LEU A 72 3.50 -6.50 28.42
N LEU A 73 3.22 -5.22 28.13
CA LEU A 73 2.86 -4.23 29.15
C LEU A 73 1.60 -4.64 29.91
N LEU A 74 0.53 -4.97 29.20
CA LEU A 74 -0.77 -5.31 29.80
C LEU A 74 -0.71 -6.70 30.47
N GLY A 75 -0.08 -7.68 29.84
CA GLY A 75 0.02 -9.04 30.36
C GLY A 75 0.87 -9.12 31.63
N LEU A 76 2.06 -8.53 31.60
CA LEU A 76 2.94 -8.47 32.78
C LEU A 76 2.37 -7.52 33.85
N GLY A 77 1.84 -6.36 33.44
CA GLY A 77 1.19 -5.43 34.37
C GLY A 77 0.04 -6.06 35.14
N ARG A 78 -0.78 -6.90 34.46
CA ARG A 78 -1.82 -7.68 35.14
C ARG A 78 -1.23 -8.66 36.19
N LEU A 79 -0.13 -9.37 35.84
CA LEU A 79 0.53 -10.29 36.77
C LEU A 79 1.17 -9.55 37.94
N TYR A 80 1.63 -8.33 37.78
CA TYR A 80 2.08 -7.47 38.88
C TYR A 80 0.90 -7.01 39.74
N ALA A 81 -0.19 -6.56 39.12
CA ALA A 81 -1.39 -6.11 39.84
C ALA A 81 -2.06 -7.22 40.67
N SER A 82 -2.04 -8.46 40.16
CA SER A 82 -2.50 -9.65 40.91
C SER A 82 -1.50 -10.16 41.97
N GLN A 83 -0.35 -9.48 42.15
CA GLN A 83 0.75 -9.83 43.05
C GLN A 83 1.45 -11.17 42.73
N GLU A 84 1.12 -11.84 41.66
CA GLU A 84 1.74 -13.10 41.25
C GLU A 84 3.24 -12.93 40.95
N MET A 85 3.62 -11.82 40.33
CA MET A 85 5.01 -11.49 40.06
C MET A 85 5.81 -11.19 41.33
N VAL A 86 5.18 -10.58 42.32
CA VAL A 86 5.82 -10.31 43.62
C VAL A 86 6.14 -11.62 44.33
N VAL A 87 5.25 -12.59 44.33
CA VAL A 87 5.49 -13.94 44.88
C VAL A 87 6.65 -14.63 44.16
N LEU A 88 6.72 -14.55 42.87
CA LEU A 88 7.84 -15.14 42.10
C LEU A 88 9.18 -14.45 42.41
N GLN A 89 9.17 -13.13 42.57
CA GLN A 89 10.36 -12.36 42.94
C GLN A 89 10.85 -12.66 44.35
N THR A 90 9.94 -12.80 45.34
CA THR A 90 10.29 -13.22 46.68
C THR A 90 10.82 -14.66 46.76
N ALA A 91 10.43 -15.50 45.79
CA ALA A 91 11.01 -16.84 45.60
C ALA A 91 12.39 -16.82 44.89
N GLY A 92 12.99 -15.63 44.67
CA GLY A 92 14.35 -15.47 44.10
C GLY A 92 14.38 -15.29 42.56
N MET A 93 13.26 -15.03 41.92
CA MET A 93 13.23 -14.81 40.48
C MET A 93 13.74 -13.40 40.12
N ALA A 94 14.79 -13.33 39.33
CA ALA A 94 15.29 -12.06 38.78
C ALA A 94 14.45 -11.57 37.60
N PRO A 95 14.29 -10.24 37.41
CA PRO A 95 13.58 -9.67 36.23
C PRO A 95 14.14 -10.14 34.89
N SER A 96 15.45 -10.39 34.80
CA SER A 96 16.10 -10.92 33.60
C SER A 96 15.64 -12.33 33.21
N GLN A 97 15.16 -13.12 34.17
CA GLN A 97 14.61 -14.45 33.89
C GLN A 97 13.28 -14.38 33.14
N ILE A 98 12.48 -13.33 33.33
CA ILE A 98 11.25 -13.09 32.59
C ILE A 98 11.58 -12.94 31.09
N LEU A 99 12.57 -12.12 30.79
CA LEU A 99 13.01 -11.91 29.41
C LEU A 99 13.53 -13.21 28.78
N ARG A 100 14.30 -14.01 29.55
CA ARG A 100 14.78 -15.31 29.09
C ARG A 100 13.65 -16.32 28.86
N TRP A 101 12.58 -16.29 29.62
CA TRP A 101 11.43 -17.17 29.45
C TRP A 101 10.55 -16.75 28.29
N LEU A 102 10.46 -15.44 27.98
CA LEU A 102 9.74 -14.89 26.84
C LEU A 102 10.56 -14.95 25.54
N SER A 103 11.89 -15.10 25.64
CA SER A 103 12.78 -15.01 24.48
C SER A 103 12.44 -15.99 23.34
N PRO A 104 12.01 -17.25 23.55
CA PRO A 104 11.65 -18.12 22.43
C PRO A 104 10.43 -17.60 21.67
N THR A 105 9.44 -17.07 22.38
CA THR A 105 8.23 -16.50 21.79
C THR A 105 8.54 -15.20 21.02
N VAL A 106 9.32 -14.32 21.64
CA VAL A 106 9.75 -13.05 21.03
C VAL A 106 10.60 -13.31 19.79
N LEU A 107 11.55 -14.26 19.86
CA LEU A 107 12.39 -14.63 18.72
C LEU A 107 11.56 -15.27 17.60
N GLY A 108 10.61 -16.14 17.93
CA GLY A 108 9.69 -16.73 16.95
C GLY A 108 8.87 -15.68 16.22
N LEU A 109 8.34 -14.69 16.94
CA LEU A 109 7.61 -13.55 16.34
C LEU A 109 8.55 -12.65 15.52
N ALA A 110 9.78 -12.41 15.97
CA ALA A 110 10.76 -11.63 15.22
C ALA A 110 11.11 -12.32 13.88
N LEU A 111 11.29 -13.64 13.90
CA LEU A 111 11.49 -14.41 12.68
C LEU A 111 10.26 -14.38 11.74
N ALA A 112 9.07 -14.44 12.31
CA ALA A 112 7.84 -14.29 11.52
C ALA A 112 7.74 -12.89 10.87
N VAL A 113 8.04 -11.81 11.61
CA VAL A 113 8.08 -10.45 11.07
C VAL A 113 9.20 -10.30 10.02
N ALA A 114 10.36 -10.93 10.21
CA ALA A 114 11.42 -10.96 9.22
C ALA A 114 10.97 -11.65 7.91
N ALA A 115 10.31 -12.80 8.03
CA ALA A 115 9.75 -13.50 6.87
C ALA A 115 8.67 -12.68 6.15
N LEU A 116 7.79 -12.01 6.91
CA LEU A 116 6.79 -11.09 6.34
C LEU A 116 7.46 -9.94 5.60
N SER A 117 8.44 -9.27 6.22
CA SER A 117 9.06 -8.06 5.69
C SER A 117 9.98 -8.32 4.49
N LEU A 118 10.79 -9.41 4.55
CA LEU A 118 11.81 -9.68 3.53
C LEU A 118 11.29 -10.45 2.33
N TRP A 119 10.24 -11.27 2.49
CA TRP A 119 9.76 -12.16 1.43
C TRP A 119 8.28 -11.96 1.10
N LEU A 120 7.40 -12.06 2.09
CA LEU A 120 5.96 -12.11 1.82
C LEU A 120 5.40 -10.76 1.38
N THR A 121 5.83 -9.66 1.98
CA THR A 121 5.37 -8.30 1.61
C THR A 121 5.79 -7.93 0.18
N PRO A 122 7.07 -8.05 -0.25
CA PRO A 122 7.43 -7.72 -1.62
C PRO A 122 6.73 -8.63 -2.64
N TYR A 123 6.56 -9.91 -2.36
CA TYR A 123 5.83 -10.82 -3.23
C TYR A 123 4.35 -10.44 -3.37
N ALA A 124 3.68 -10.14 -2.25
CA ALA A 124 2.28 -9.74 -2.25
C ALA A 124 2.08 -8.38 -2.97
N ARG A 125 3.01 -7.44 -2.79
CA ARG A 125 3.02 -6.14 -3.47
C ARG A 125 3.23 -6.29 -4.97
N GLN A 126 4.19 -7.09 -5.39
CA GLN A 126 4.42 -7.37 -6.81
C GLN A 126 3.18 -8.00 -7.47
N SER A 127 2.55 -8.98 -6.81
CA SER A 127 1.32 -9.59 -7.27
C SER A 127 0.17 -8.59 -7.39
N LEU A 128 0.08 -7.63 -6.44
CA LEU A 128 -0.90 -6.57 -6.48
C LEU A 128 -0.72 -5.66 -7.69
N GLU A 129 0.52 -5.19 -7.94
CA GLU A 129 0.82 -4.32 -9.08
C GLU A 129 0.49 -5.01 -10.42
N HIS A 130 0.88 -6.27 -10.59
CA HIS A 130 0.51 -7.06 -11.79
C HIS A 130 -1.00 -7.19 -11.98
N HIS A 131 -1.77 -7.40 -10.91
CA HIS A 131 -3.23 -7.47 -11.01
C HIS A 131 -3.86 -6.13 -11.35
N LEU A 132 -3.36 -5.03 -10.79
CA LEU A 132 -3.84 -3.69 -11.11
C LEU A 132 -3.53 -3.33 -12.56
N GLU A 133 -2.34 -3.68 -13.06
CA GLU A 133 -1.95 -3.48 -14.46
C GLU A 133 -2.84 -4.28 -15.42
N GLN A 134 -3.03 -5.58 -15.19
CA GLN A 134 -3.92 -6.40 -16.01
C GLN A 134 -5.36 -5.87 -16.01
N SER A 135 -5.84 -5.39 -14.85
CA SER A 135 -7.16 -4.79 -14.76
C SER A 135 -7.25 -3.48 -15.56
N SER A 136 -6.22 -2.65 -15.51
CA SER A 136 -6.20 -1.38 -16.27
C SER A 136 -6.13 -1.60 -17.78
N GLN A 137 -5.45 -2.64 -18.24
CA GLN A 137 -5.37 -3.00 -19.66
C GLN A 137 -6.67 -3.60 -20.20
N SER A 138 -7.36 -4.41 -19.37
CA SER A 138 -8.58 -5.14 -19.80
C SER A 138 -9.87 -4.31 -19.73
N ILE A 139 -9.91 -3.26 -18.89
CA ILE A 139 -11.17 -2.51 -18.62
C ILE A 139 -11.41 -1.40 -19.66
N GLY A 140 -10.46 -1.11 -20.56
CA GLY A 140 -10.64 -0.06 -21.59
C GLY A 140 -10.95 1.31 -20.96
N PHE A 141 -11.98 2.00 -21.44
CA PHE A 141 -12.44 3.28 -20.87
C PHE A 141 -13.41 3.11 -19.68
N ALA A 142 -13.69 1.89 -19.21
CA ALA A 142 -14.60 1.66 -18.08
C ALA A 142 -14.08 2.28 -16.76
N ILE A 143 -12.79 2.67 -16.70
CA ILE A 143 -12.21 3.44 -15.60
C ILE A 143 -12.67 4.89 -15.61
N PHE A 144 -13.01 5.44 -16.80
CA PHE A 144 -13.54 6.78 -16.91
C PHE A 144 -15.01 6.78 -16.48
N ARG A 145 -15.27 7.23 -15.25
CA ARG A 145 -16.66 7.52 -14.86
C ARG A 145 -17.14 8.72 -15.65
N PRO A 146 -18.27 8.59 -16.36
CA PRO A 146 -18.87 9.74 -17.02
C PRO A 146 -19.13 10.87 -16.03
N GLY A 147 -18.81 12.08 -16.41
CA GLY A 147 -19.05 13.28 -15.60
C GLY A 147 -18.06 13.54 -14.46
N VAL A 148 -16.96 12.77 -14.36
CA VAL A 148 -15.94 12.96 -13.32
C VAL A 148 -14.58 13.31 -13.92
N PHE A 149 -13.93 14.32 -13.35
CA PHE A 149 -12.55 14.64 -13.70
C PHE A 149 -11.58 13.66 -13.04
N HIS A 150 -10.75 13.01 -13.85
CA HIS A 150 -9.67 12.14 -13.40
C HIS A 150 -8.36 12.91 -13.44
N SER A 151 -7.78 13.12 -12.28
CA SER A 151 -6.48 13.79 -12.14
C SER A 151 -5.38 12.76 -11.90
N GLN A 152 -4.29 12.85 -12.66
CA GLN A 152 -3.10 12.00 -12.58
C GLN A 152 -1.86 12.88 -12.40
N ASP A 153 -0.75 12.29 -11.95
CA ASP A 153 0.56 12.95 -11.77
C ASP A 153 0.50 14.23 -10.92
N GLY A 154 -0.26 14.18 -9.81
CA GLY A 154 -0.38 15.33 -8.93
C GLY A 154 -1.11 16.52 -9.54
N GLY A 155 -2.00 16.29 -10.50
CA GLY A 155 -2.77 17.35 -11.20
C GLY A 155 -2.15 17.80 -12.52
N ARG A 156 -1.01 17.27 -12.92
CA ARG A 156 -0.37 17.63 -14.21
C ARG A 156 -1.13 17.10 -15.42
N ARG A 157 -1.88 16.01 -15.26
CA ARG A 157 -2.74 15.45 -16.31
C ARG A 157 -4.16 15.33 -15.79
N VAL A 158 -5.11 15.90 -16.51
CA VAL A 158 -6.53 15.87 -16.20
C VAL A 158 -7.28 15.33 -17.41
N THR A 159 -8.13 14.34 -17.17
CA THR A 159 -8.98 13.74 -18.20
C THR A 159 -10.43 13.75 -17.74
N TYR A 160 -11.34 14.05 -18.66
CA TYR A 160 -12.78 14.04 -18.43
C TYR A 160 -13.47 13.41 -19.63
N ALA A 161 -14.53 12.67 -19.40
CA ALA A 161 -15.45 12.19 -20.43
C ALA A 161 -16.89 12.37 -19.91
N GLU A 162 -17.79 12.85 -20.77
CA GLU A 162 -19.18 13.07 -20.40
C GLU A 162 -19.98 11.76 -20.41
N GLY A 163 -19.74 10.90 -21.40
CA GLY A 163 -20.41 9.63 -21.59
C GLY A 163 -19.45 8.48 -21.83
N THR A 164 -19.88 7.27 -21.53
CA THR A 164 -19.19 6.02 -21.89
C THR A 164 -20.21 5.04 -22.41
N SER A 165 -19.89 4.36 -23.52
CA SER A 165 -20.72 3.30 -24.09
C SER A 165 -20.83 2.11 -23.11
N SER A 166 -21.91 1.33 -23.20
CA SER A 166 -22.18 0.16 -22.35
C SER A 166 -21.10 -0.94 -22.44
N ASP A 167 -20.38 -1.01 -23.56
CA ASP A 167 -19.24 -1.92 -23.79
C ASP A 167 -17.90 -1.35 -23.28
N GLY A 168 -17.89 -0.08 -22.82
CA GLY A 168 -16.69 0.57 -22.27
C GLY A 168 -15.62 0.93 -23.31
N ASN A 169 -15.89 0.80 -24.61
CA ASN A 169 -14.90 1.00 -25.67
C ASN A 169 -14.95 2.40 -26.28
N ARG A 170 -16.07 3.11 -26.11
CA ARG A 170 -16.27 4.45 -26.64
C ARG A 170 -16.59 5.44 -25.53
N ILE A 171 -16.03 6.63 -25.65
CA ILE A 171 -16.25 7.77 -24.76
C ILE A 171 -16.73 8.98 -25.57
N ASP A 172 -17.67 9.73 -24.99
CA ASP A 172 -18.26 10.90 -25.64
C ASP A 172 -17.81 12.17 -24.90
N ASN A 173 -17.63 13.28 -25.66
CA ASN A 173 -17.19 14.58 -25.16
C ASN A 173 -15.95 14.49 -24.27
N VAL A 174 -14.84 14.14 -24.90
CA VAL A 174 -13.57 13.90 -24.23
C VAL A 174 -12.78 15.18 -24.08
N PHE A 175 -12.33 15.44 -22.87
CA PHE A 175 -11.39 16.52 -22.56
C PHE A 175 -10.14 15.91 -21.92
N VAL A 176 -8.97 16.22 -22.48
CA VAL A 176 -7.66 15.82 -21.93
C VAL A 176 -6.78 17.05 -21.87
N SER A 177 -6.19 17.29 -20.71
CA SER A 177 -5.27 18.40 -20.52
C SER A 177 -4.04 17.92 -19.75
N TRP A 178 -2.85 18.31 -20.20
CA TRP A 178 -1.60 18.02 -19.48
C TRP A 178 -0.59 19.14 -19.64
N THR A 179 0.32 19.20 -18.68
CA THR A 179 1.47 20.11 -18.70
C THR A 179 2.73 19.28 -18.82
N ASP A 180 3.56 19.58 -19.81
CA ASP A 180 4.86 18.92 -19.99
C ASP A 180 5.92 19.47 -19.00
N ASP A 181 7.11 18.86 -19.01
CA ASP A 181 8.20 19.29 -18.14
C ASP A 181 8.80 20.66 -18.55
N THR A 182 8.48 21.18 -19.74
CA THR A 182 8.86 22.51 -20.20
C THR A 182 7.88 23.60 -19.79
N GLY A 183 6.78 23.21 -19.12
CA GLY A 183 5.67 24.09 -18.71
C GLY A 183 4.73 24.46 -19.85
N GLU A 184 4.78 23.73 -20.97
CA GLU A 184 3.83 23.88 -22.06
C GLU A 184 2.54 23.12 -21.72
N HIS A 185 1.40 23.79 -21.91
CA HIS A 185 0.09 23.26 -21.63
C HIS A 185 -0.56 22.79 -22.92
N THR A 186 -0.89 21.51 -22.99
CA THR A 186 -1.66 20.93 -24.11
C THR A 186 -3.05 20.58 -23.61
N THR A 187 -4.05 21.08 -24.30
CA THR A 187 -5.47 20.75 -24.06
C THR A 187 -6.09 20.23 -25.34
N ILE A 188 -6.76 19.10 -25.24
CA ILE A 188 -7.49 18.48 -26.34
C ILE A 188 -8.95 18.35 -25.93
N TRP A 189 -9.82 18.74 -26.81
CA TRP A 189 -11.25 18.46 -26.77
C TRP A 189 -11.67 17.68 -28.02
N ALA A 190 -12.41 16.59 -27.84
CA ALA A 190 -12.90 15.76 -28.93
C ALA A 190 -14.34 15.35 -28.70
N ALA A 191 -15.13 15.29 -29.78
CA ALA A 191 -16.52 14.88 -29.68
C ALA A 191 -16.66 13.41 -29.26
N ASN A 192 -15.78 12.54 -29.75
CA ASN A 192 -15.77 11.11 -29.41
C ASN A 192 -14.35 10.61 -29.28
N GLY A 193 -14.17 9.56 -28.44
CA GLY A 193 -12.95 8.81 -28.35
C GLY A 193 -13.23 7.31 -28.36
N GLU A 194 -12.34 6.54 -28.99
CA GLU A 194 -12.45 5.09 -29.08
C GLU A 194 -11.10 4.44 -28.83
N LYS A 195 -11.10 3.30 -28.13
CA LYS A 195 -9.89 2.51 -27.98
C LYS A 195 -9.67 1.71 -29.26
N SER A 196 -8.55 1.96 -29.91
CA SER A 196 -8.12 1.21 -31.07
C SER A 196 -6.71 0.66 -30.86
N HIS A 197 -6.25 -0.15 -31.81
CA HIS A 197 -4.88 -0.66 -31.82
C HIS A 197 -4.22 -0.18 -33.09
N THR A 198 -2.99 0.26 -32.98
CA THR A 198 -2.17 0.57 -34.16
C THR A 198 -1.80 -0.73 -34.88
N THR A 199 -1.31 -0.64 -36.13
CA THR A 199 -0.82 -1.77 -36.94
C THR A 199 0.21 -2.63 -36.21
N ASP A 200 0.91 -2.06 -35.21
CA ASP A 200 1.88 -2.74 -34.31
C ASP A 200 1.24 -3.26 -33.00
N GLU A 201 -0.08 -3.46 -32.96
CA GLU A 201 -0.84 -3.93 -31.78
C GLU A 201 -0.74 -3.03 -30.53
N GLN A 202 -0.18 -1.82 -30.63
CA GLN A 202 -0.12 -0.91 -29.51
C GLN A 202 -1.49 -0.26 -29.26
N PRO A 203 -1.96 -0.22 -28.01
CA PRO A 203 -3.23 0.40 -27.68
C PRO A 203 -3.11 1.93 -27.85
N VAL A 204 -4.03 2.51 -28.61
CA VAL A 204 -4.12 3.96 -28.84
C VAL A 204 -5.52 4.46 -28.52
N LEU A 205 -5.59 5.69 -28.04
CA LEU A 205 -6.83 6.44 -27.93
C LEU A 205 -7.03 7.21 -29.23
N SER A 206 -7.98 6.78 -30.06
CA SER A 206 -8.38 7.50 -31.25
C SER A 206 -9.45 8.52 -30.84
N LEU A 207 -9.14 9.78 -31.02
CA LEU A 207 -10.05 10.91 -30.79
C LEU A 207 -10.57 11.43 -32.13
N PHE A 208 -11.87 11.68 -32.20
CA PHE A 208 -12.54 12.13 -33.43
C PHE A 208 -13.17 13.50 -33.27
N ASN A 209 -13.08 14.30 -34.34
CA ASN A 209 -13.71 15.60 -34.49
C ASN A 209 -13.40 16.54 -33.32
N GLY A 210 -12.14 16.95 -33.21
CA GLY A 210 -11.68 17.71 -32.06
C GLY A 210 -10.77 18.89 -32.38
N HIS A 211 -10.39 19.58 -31.33
CA HIS A 211 -9.45 20.69 -31.33
C HIS A 211 -8.33 20.45 -30.32
N ARG A 212 -7.11 20.78 -30.70
CA ARG A 212 -5.93 20.77 -29.85
C ARG A 212 -5.43 22.19 -29.67
N TYR A 213 -5.23 22.56 -28.42
CA TYR A 213 -4.68 23.85 -27.98
C TYR A 213 -3.34 23.60 -27.36
N ILE A 214 -2.30 24.31 -27.81
CA ILE A 214 -0.94 24.21 -27.23
C ILE A 214 -0.46 25.61 -26.92
N GLY A 215 0.04 25.84 -25.72
CA GLY A 215 0.59 27.13 -25.32
C GLY A 215 1.08 27.16 -23.89
N LYS A 216 1.85 28.20 -23.56
CA LYS A 216 2.27 28.46 -22.18
C LYS A 216 1.31 29.44 -21.54
N PRO A 217 0.82 29.18 -20.31
CA PRO A 217 -0.02 30.11 -19.59
C PRO A 217 0.64 31.50 -19.47
N GLY A 218 -0.13 32.55 -19.80
CA GLY A 218 0.38 33.93 -19.75
C GLY A 218 1.12 34.41 -21.01
N GLN A 219 1.27 33.58 -22.05
CA GLN A 219 1.84 33.99 -23.35
C GLN A 219 0.73 34.16 -24.38
N HIS A 220 0.86 35.19 -25.25
CA HIS A 220 -0.09 35.44 -26.33
C HIS A 220 0.03 34.43 -27.50
N ARG A 221 1.07 33.58 -27.51
CA ARG A 221 1.33 32.63 -28.58
C ARG A 221 0.69 31.30 -28.21
N GLN A 222 -0.43 31.00 -28.84
CA GLN A 222 -1.14 29.72 -28.74
C GLN A 222 -1.26 29.11 -30.14
N GLN A 223 -1.10 27.80 -30.22
CA GLN A 223 -1.36 27.03 -31.43
C GLN A 223 -2.70 26.33 -31.28
N ILE A 224 -3.59 26.51 -32.26
CA ILE A 224 -4.87 25.84 -32.30
C ILE A 224 -4.87 24.98 -33.56
N ALA A 225 -5.09 23.70 -33.43
CA ALA A 225 -5.21 22.76 -34.51
C ALA A 225 -6.55 22.02 -34.41
N SER A 226 -7.28 21.98 -35.50
CA SER A 226 -8.48 21.14 -35.65
C SER A 226 -8.06 19.82 -36.28
N PHE A 227 -8.64 18.72 -35.81
CA PHE A 227 -8.37 17.39 -36.38
C PHE A 227 -9.68 16.62 -36.60
N ALA A 228 -9.72 15.82 -37.66
CA ALA A 228 -10.79 14.86 -37.87
C ALA A 228 -10.55 13.60 -37.03
N GLU A 229 -9.29 13.17 -36.94
CA GLU A 229 -8.83 12.03 -36.16
C GLU A 229 -7.46 12.34 -35.57
N LEU A 230 -7.28 11.96 -34.31
CA LEU A 230 -6.01 12.09 -33.55
C LEU A 230 -5.77 10.84 -32.75
N HIS A 231 -4.65 10.18 -32.98
CA HIS A 231 -4.22 9.03 -32.19
C HIS A 231 -3.29 9.48 -31.08
N ILE A 232 -3.66 9.18 -29.83
CA ILE A 232 -2.81 9.39 -28.68
C ILE A 232 -2.34 8.00 -28.21
N PRO A 233 -1.03 7.72 -28.23
CA PRO A 233 -0.54 6.45 -27.70
C PRO A 233 -0.96 6.35 -26.22
N LEU A 234 -1.66 5.27 -25.89
CA LEU A 234 -1.88 4.86 -24.53
C LEU A 234 -0.61 4.09 -24.16
N GLU A 235 0.37 4.81 -23.61
CA GLU A 235 1.56 4.14 -23.10
C GLU A 235 1.07 3.11 -22.08
N PRO A 236 1.23 1.80 -22.35
CA PRO A 236 1.03 0.82 -21.31
C PRO A 236 2.04 1.18 -20.24
N VAL A 237 1.58 1.38 -19.01
CA VAL A 237 2.47 1.46 -17.86
C VAL A 237 3.10 0.06 -17.74
N LEU A 238 4.14 -0.17 -18.55
CA LEU A 238 4.92 -1.40 -18.44
C LEU A 238 5.57 -1.33 -17.06
N LEU A 239 5.19 -2.25 -16.18
CA LEU A 239 5.88 -2.47 -14.92
C LEU A 239 7.27 -3.04 -15.24
N THR A 240 8.17 -2.14 -15.60
CA THR A 240 9.59 -2.46 -15.63
C THR A 240 10.12 -2.40 -14.19
N ALA A 241 11.20 -3.11 -13.91
CA ALA A 241 11.81 -3.10 -12.57
C ALA A 241 12.11 -1.66 -12.07
N ASP A 242 12.30 -0.71 -12.99
CA ASP A 242 12.56 0.71 -12.69
C ASP A 242 11.31 1.50 -12.29
N ASN A 243 10.11 1.05 -12.70
CA ASN A 243 8.83 1.73 -12.42
C ASN A 243 8.02 1.05 -11.30
N LEU A 244 8.47 -0.10 -10.80
CA LEU A 244 7.83 -0.75 -9.67
C LEU A 244 8.02 0.08 -8.39
N PRO A 245 6.97 0.21 -7.55
CA PRO A 245 7.13 0.75 -6.21
C PRO A 245 8.23 -0.02 -5.46
N LEU A 246 9.08 0.68 -4.72
CA LEU A 246 10.22 0.06 -4.01
C LEU A 246 9.80 -1.08 -3.09
N GLU A 247 8.60 -0.99 -2.53
CA GLU A 247 8.00 -2.02 -1.67
C GLU A 247 7.67 -3.32 -2.44
N ALA A 248 7.50 -3.24 -3.76
CA ALA A 248 7.22 -4.40 -4.63
C ALA A 248 8.50 -5.04 -5.19
N VAL A 249 9.65 -4.36 -5.08
CA VAL A 249 10.94 -4.90 -5.54
C VAL A 249 11.40 -6.02 -4.61
N ALA A 250 11.85 -7.13 -5.19
CA ALA A 250 12.37 -8.25 -4.41
C ALA A 250 13.58 -7.82 -3.56
N THR A 251 13.66 -8.28 -2.32
CA THR A 251 14.72 -7.88 -1.38
C THR A 251 16.13 -8.15 -1.90
N SER A 252 16.32 -9.21 -2.72
CA SER A 252 17.60 -9.52 -3.35
C SER A 252 18.06 -8.54 -4.43
N GLN A 253 17.15 -7.71 -4.94
CA GLN A 253 17.41 -6.74 -5.99
C GLN A 253 17.62 -5.31 -5.44
N LEU A 254 17.41 -5.12 -4.14
CA LEU A 254 17.59 -3.83 -3.46
C LEU A 254 19.07 -3.58 -3.11
N SER A 255 19.92 -3.22 -4.06
CA SER A 255 21.35 -3.04 -3.74
C SER A 255 22.07 -1.87 -4.42
N SER A 256 21.44 -1.17 -5.37
CA SER A 256 22.18 -0.30 -6.28
C SER A 256 21.94 1.21 -6.11
N ASN A 257 20.91 1.64 -5.40
CA ASN A 257 20.49 3.04 -5.30
C ASN A 257 20.24 3.42 -3.83
N PRO A 258 20.57 4.64 -3.38
CA PRO A 258 20.28 5.10 -2.01
C PRO A 258 18.85 4.88 -1.55
N LYS A 259 17.87 5.05 -2.45
CA LYS A 259 16.46 4.78 -2.14
C LYS A 259 16.17 3.28 -1.90
N GLN A 260 16.79 2.41 -2.68
CA GLN A 260 16.68 0.96 -2.52
C GLN A 260 17.35 0.47 -1.23
N LEU A 261 18.51 1.05 -0.87
CA LEU A 261 19.16 0.78 0.40
C LEU A 261 18.33 1.23 1.59
N ALA A 262 17.66 2.38 1.50
CA ALA A 262 16.75 2.84 2.54
C ALA A 262 15.60 1.86 2.77
N GLU A 263 14.99 1.34 1.69
CA GLU A 263 13.96 0.31 1.78
C GLU A 263 14.49 -0.99 2.39
N LEU A 264 15.68 -1.44 2.01
CA LEU A 264 16.33 -2.61 2.59
C LEU A 264 16.54 -2.44 4.11
N HIS A 265 17.08 -1.30 4.53
CA HIS A 265 17.25 -0.98 5.95
C HIS A 265 15.92 -0.94 6.69
N TRP A 266 14.87 -0.38 6.09
CA TRP A 266 13.53 -0.38 6.64
C TRP A 266 13.03 -1.81 6.91
N ARG A 267 13.15 -2.71 5.93
CA ARG A 267 12.73 -4.12 6.07
C ARG A 267 13.50 -4.86 7.16
N MET A 268 14.79 -4.60 7.29
CA MET A 268 15.63 -5.20 8.33
C MET A 268 15.39 -4.58 9.71
N ALA A 269 14.98 -3.33 9.77
CA ALA A 269 14.71 -2.64 11.03
C ALA A 269 13.47 -3.19 11.75
N LEU A 270 12.46 -3.69 11.04
CA LEU A 270 11.21 -4.15 11.63
C LEU A 270 11.37 -5.33 12.62
N PRO A 271 12.08 -6.43 12.28
CA PRO A 271 12.32 -7.49 13.26
C PRO A 271 13.21 -7.02 14.43
N LEU A 272 14.18 -6.13 14.20
CA LEU A 272 14.98 -5.53 15.25
C LEU A 272 14.15 -4.63 16.17
N PHE A 273 13.25 -3.85 15.59
CA PHE A 273 12.29 -3.03 16.34
C PHE A 273 11.43 -3.88 17.28
N LEU A 274 10.95 -5.05 16.82
CA LEU A 274 10.21 -5.98 17.68
C LEU A 274 11.05 -6.45 18.87
N LEU A 275 12.33 -6.79 18.67
CA LEU A 275 13.21 -7.22 19.75
C LEU A 275 13.45 -6.09 20.77
N ILE A 276 13.70 -4.88 20.30
CA ILE A 276 13.92 -3.70 21.15
C ILE A 276 12.66 -3.38 21.94
N THR A 277 11.49 -3.35 21.30
CA THR A 277 10.22 -3.06 21.96
C THR A 277 9.83 -4.11 23.00
N ALA A 278 10.18 -5.39 22.76
CA ALA A 278 9.97 -6.46 23.75
C ALA A 278 10.82 -6.23 25.01
N VAL A 279 12.10 -5.86 24.86
CA VAL A 279 12.97 -5.52 26.00
C VAL A 279 12.44 -4.31 26.77
N LEU A 280 12.07 -3.25 26.04
CA LEU A 280 11.50 -2.03 26.63
C LEU A 280 10.18 -2.31 27.37
N ALA A 281 9.32 -3.16 26.80
CA ALA A 281 8.06 -3.52 27.44
C ALA A 281 8.29 -4.26 28.78
N VAL A 282 9.21 -5.23 28.79
CA VAL A 282 9.55 -5.94 30.03
C VAL A 282 10.15 -5.01 31.09
N ALA A 283 11.00 -4.06 30.66
CA ALA A 283 11.60 -3.08 31.59
C ALA A 283 10.56 -2.12 32.18
N ASN A 284 9.55 -1.70 31.37
CA ASN A 284 8.50 -0.77 31.79
C ASN A 284 7.30 -1.44 32.48
N ALA A 285 7.17 -2.76 32.38
CA ALA A 285 6.04 -3.47 33.00
C ALA A 285 6.19 -3.61 34.54
N THR A 286 7.36 -3.30 35.08
CA THR A 286 7.58 -3.27 36.55
C THR A 286 6.91 -2.03 37.11
N VAL A 287 5.71 -2.18 37.67
CA VAL A 287 5.05 -1.12 38.43
C VAL A 287 5.72 -1.05 39.81
N PRO A 288 6.27 0.11 40.25
CA PRO A 288 6.70 0.28 41.59
C PRO A 288 5.50 0.12 42.56
N PRO A 289 5.71 -0.45 43.73
CA PRO A 289 4.64 -0.71 44.73
C PRO A 289 3.95 0.58 45.20
#